data_20a23573cd6d2f84b29acbe106decbb6
#
_entry.id   20a23573cd6d2f84b29acbe106decbb6
#
_cell.length_a   1.000
_cell.length_b   1.000
_cell.length_c   1.000
_cell.angle_alpha   90.00
_cell.angle_beta   90.00
_cell.angle_gamma   90.00
#
_symmetry.space_group_name_H-M   'P 1'
#
loop_
_entity.id
_entity.type
_entity.pdbx_description
1 polymer ?
#
loop_
_entity_poly.entity_id
_entity_poly.type
_entity_poly.pdbx_seq_one_letter_code
_entity_poly.pdbx_strand_id
1 'polypeptide(L)' 'MSENLDLKIRAELRKRKMTFGELAKMLEISGPYLSDILNGKRNGKKAQEHIESIKQILGIRQED' A
#
# COMPACT_ATOMS: atom_id res chain seq x y z
N MET A 1 11.84 -6.13 -14.11
CA MET A 1 12.02 -6.09 -12.88
C MET A 1 10.95 -5.57 -12.11
N SER A 2 10.61 -6.21 -11.18
CA SER A 2 9.48 -5.82 -10.49
C SER A 2 9.73 -4.60 -9.71
N GLU A 3 8.80 -3.75 -9.72
CA GLU A 3 8.87 -2.61 -8.99
C GLU A 3 8.61 -2.91 -7.60
N ASN A 4 9.22 -2.24 -6.75
CA ASN A 4 8.99 -2.42 -5.37
C ASN A 4 7.84 -1.52 -4.99
N LEU A 5 6.65 -2.07 -5.00
CA LEU A 5 5.46 -1.32 -4.67
C LEU A 5 5.55 -0.73 -3.28
N ASP A 6 6.18 -1.46 -2.36
CA ASP A 6 6.36 -0.99 -1.01
C ASP A 6 7.11 0.35 -1.00
N LEU A 7 8.17 0.45 -1.77
CA LEU A 7 8.93 1.68 -1.84
C LEU A 7 8.12 2.81 -2.43
N LYS A 8 7.35 2.52 -3.47
CA LYS A 8 6.54 3.56 -4.08
C LYS A 8 5.50 4.09 -3.10
N ILE A 9 4.88 3.21 -2.36
CA ILE A 9 3.88 3.61 -1.40
C ILE A 9 4.50 4.43 -0.30
N ARG A 10 5.66 4.01 0.20
CA ARG A 10 6.31 4.76 1.26
C ARG A 10 6.74 6.15 0.79
N ALA A 11 7.17 6.25 -0.45
CA ALA A 11 7.54 7.54 -1.00
C ALA A 11 6.35 8.47 -1.07
N GLU A 12 5.20 7.93 -1.51
CA GLU A 12 4.01 8.76 -1.58
C GLU A 12 3.53 9.19 -0.21
N LEU A 13 3.63 8.31 0.77
CA LEU A 13 3.25 8.67 2.13
C LEU A 13 4.12 9.81 2.63
N ARG A 14 5.39 9.74 2.34
CA ARG A 14 6.31 10.77 2.78
C ARG A 14 5.96 12.10 2.14
N LYS A 15 5.65 12.09 0.86
CA LYS A 15 5.26 13.30 0.17
C LYS A 15 4.03 13.93 0.80
N ARG A 16 3.11 13.11 1.26
CA ARG A 16 1.86 13.58 1.83
C ARG A 16 1.93 13.77 3.32
N LYS A 17 3.10 13.52 3.90
CA LYS A 17 3.30 13.61 5.34
C LYS A 17 2.31 12.74 6.07
N MET A 18 2.13 11.55 5.56
CA MET A 18 1.18 10.60 6.09
C MET A 18 1.94 9.43 6.64
N THR A 19 1.49 8.88 7.76
CA THR A 19 2.18 7.74 8.34
C THR A 19 1.60 6.44 7.80
N PHE A 20 2.40 5.39 7.94
CA PHE A 20 1.99 4.07 7.54
C PHE A 20 0.75 3.65 8.33
N GLY A 21 0.73 3.99 9.61
CA GLY A 21 -0.41 3.67 10.44
C GLY A 21 -1.68 4.37 10.01
N GLU A 22 -1.54 5.59 9.51
CA GLU A 22 -2.70 6.31 9.02
C GLU A 22 -3.29 5.64 7.79
N LEU A 23 -2.42 5.16 6.90
CA LEU A 23 -2.89 4.47 5.73
C LEU A 23 -3.62 3.18 6.12
N ALA A 24 -3.05 2.43 7.06
CA ALA A 24 -3.69 1.21 7.52
C ALA A 24 -5.06 1.51 8.10
N LYS A 25 -5.16 2.60 8.83
CA LYS A 25 -6.43 2.99 9.42
C LYS A 25 -7.46 3.31 8.36
N MET A 26 -7.05 3.97 7.30
CA MET A 26 -7.96 4.29 6.22
C MET A 26 -8.48 3.04 5.55
N LEU A 27 -7.67 2.00 5.55
CA LEU A 27 -8.08 0.73 4.97
C LEU A 27 -8.77 -0.18 5.99
N GLU A 28 -8.82 0.28 7.23
CA GLU A 28 -9.45 -0.48 8.32
C GLU A 28 -8.74 -1.82 8.53
N ILE A 29 -7.43 -1.79 8.46
CA ILE A 29 -6.62 -2.97 8.73
C ILE A 29 -5.50 -2.57 9.68
N SER A 30 -4.82 -3.56 10.22
CA SER A 30 -3.74 -3.28 11.14
C SER A 30 -2.47 -2.94 10.37
N GLY A 31 -1.55 -2.27 11.04
CA GLY A 31 -0.27 -1.95 10.44
C GLY A 31 0.50 -3.18 10.00
N PRO A 32 0.64 -4.18 10.88
CA PRO A 32 1.34 -5.41 10.49
C PRO A 32 0.71 -6.09 9.28
N TYR A 33 -0.61 -6.09 9.19
CA TYR A 33 -1.27 -6.70 8.07
C TYR A 33 -0.94 -5.93 6.78
N LEU A 34 -0.97 -4.61 6.85
CA LEU A 34 -0.63 -3.79 5.71
C LEU A 34 0.81 -4.08 5.27
N SER A 35 1.71 -4.18 6.23
CA SER A 35 3.10 -4.49 5.93
C SER A 35 3.22 -5.83 5.21
N ASP A 36 2.48 -6.83 5.66
CA ASP A 36 2.52 -8.14 5.05
C ASP A 36 2.03 -8.08 3.60
N ILE A 37 0.99 -7.30 3.36
CA ILE A 37 0.47 -7.15 2.01
C ILE A 37 1.53 -6.54 1.11
N LEU A 38 2.18 -5.50 1.59
CA LEU A 38 3.16 -4.80 0.77
C LEU A 38 4.43 -5.61 0.57
N ASN A 39 4.72 -6.51 1.50
CA ASN A 39 5.90 -7.36 1.36
C ASN A 39 5.62 -8.63 0.58
N GLY A 40 4.39 -8.80 0.14
CA GLY A 40 4.06 -9.96 -0.66
C GLY A 40 3.75 -11.19 0.15
N LYS A 41 3.67 -11.08 1.46
CA LYS A 41 3.37 -12.23 2.31
C LYS A 41 1.90 -12.60 2.22
N ARG A 42 1.07 -11.65 1.81
CA ARG A 42 -0.33 -11.92 1.62
C ARG A 42 -0.70 -11.48 0.24
N ASN A 43 -1.12 -12.40 -0.59
CA ASN A 43 -1.47 -12.03 -1.95
C ASN A 43 -2.77 -12.63 -2.40
N GLY A 44 -3.68 -12.84 -1.47
CA GLY A 44 -4.99 -13.32 -1.81
C GLY A 44 -5.85 -12.20 -2.38
N LYS A 45 -7.11 -12.53 -2.60
CA LYS A 45 -8.02 -11.58 -3.19
C LYS A 45 -8.18 -10.32 -2.34
N LYS A 46 -8.30 -10.49 -1.03
CA LYS A 46 -8.42 -9.34 -0.16
C LYS A 46 -7.21 -8.46 -0.21
N ALA A 47 -6.03 -9.05 -0.26
CA ALA A 47 -4.81 -8.28 -0.34
C ALA A 47 -4.78 -7.46 -1.62
N GLN A 48 -5.23 -8.06 -2.71
CA GLN A 48 -5.27 -7.34 -3.99
C GLN A 48 -6.23 -6.17 -3.91
N GLU A 49 -7.36 -6.35 -3.26
CA GLU A 49 -8.32 -5.27 -3.12
C GLU A 49 -7.73 -4.12 -2.32
N HIS A 50 -7.00 -4.45 -1.27
CA HIS A 50 -6.37 -3.40 -0.47
C HIS A 50 -5.32 -2.65 -1.28
N ILE A 51 -4.56 -3.36 -2.08
CA ILE A 51 -3.56 -2.73 -2.91
C ILE A 51 -4.21 -1.77 -3.89
N GLU A 52 -5.32 -2.17 -4.48
CA GLU A 52 -6.02 -1.29 -5.40
C GLU A 52 -6.50 -0.03 -4.69
N SER A 53 -7.02 -0.19 -3.49
CA SER A 53 -7.48 0.95 -2.72
C SER A 53 -6.32 1.89 -2.41
N ILE A 54 -5.18 1.35 -2.06
CA ILE A 54 -4.01 2.15 -1.77
C ILE A 54 -3.62 2.96 -2.99
N LYS A 55 -3.61 2.32 -4.15
CA LYS A 55 -3.23 3.01 -5.37
C LYS A 55 -4.18 4.17 -5.65
N GLN A 56 -5.46 3.97 -5.40
CA GLN A 56 -6.42 5.02 -5.61
C GLN A 56 -6.25 6.16 -4.62
N ILE A 57 -6.06 5.80 -3.36
CA ILE A 57 -5.89 6.81 -2.32
C ILE A 57 -4.67 7.67 -2.59
N LEU A 58 -3.58 7.05 -2.98
CA LEU A 58 -2.32 7.75 -3.18
C LEU A 58 -2.11 8.22 -4.61
N GLY A 59 -3.02 7.89 -5.49
CA GLY A 59 -2.90 8.33 -6.87
C GLY A 59 -1.73 7.68 -7.59
N ILE A 60 -1.35 6.48 -7.18
CA ILE A 60 -0.25 5.77 -7.81
C ILE A 60 -0.74 5.10 -9.06
N ARG A 61 -0.08 5.37 -10.18
CA ARG A 61 -0.45 4.74 -11.42
C ARG A 61 0.45 3.60 -11.72
N GLN A 62 -0.13 2.60 -12.31
CA GLN A 62 0.66 1.49 -12.72
C GLN A 62 1.14 1.79 -14.10
N GLU A 63 2.40 2.09 -14.21
CA GLU A 63 2.88 2.43 -15.51
C GLU A 63 3.25 1.23 -16.23
N ASP A 64 3.10 1.20 -17.46
CA ASP A 64 3.53 0.07 -18.14
C ASP A 64 4.48 0.28 -19.10
#